data_187d3887dc7d162482789370008ac6d9
#
_entry.id   187d3887dc7d162482789370008ac6d9
#
_cell.length_a   1.000
_cell.length_b   1.000
_cell.length_c   1.000
_cell.angle_alpha   90.00
_cell.angle_beta   90.00
_cell.angle_gamma   90.00
#
_symmetry.space_group_name_H-M   'P 1'
#
loop_
_entity.id
_entity.type
_entity.pdbx_description
1 polymer ?
#
loop_
_entity_poly.entity_id
_entity_poly.type
_entity_poly.pdbx_seq_one_letter_code
_entity_poly.pdbx_strand_id
1 'polypeptide(L)'
;MAVGIAMLALATTLFTTLSAELAIDLHWVAHIQIFPLALAGSIAGILAWLALTLVFGRIYCSTVCPMGILQDVFARVPRLGRRRRFRNGYRYEEPRNKFRYTWLTVVVGCSVAGIALAATLFDPYSAFGRICSEILLPVWEWVCGAPVLVASWLAFGIAAATLVAVAAVAWRSGRLVCNTICPVGSTLSLVSRYALMHFDIDTDVCVNCGQCGRVCKSKCINMADHVVDASRCVVCFDCVDTCHEGAIRYTYRRKRLSVPMMQPVTPASTAMSRPSSQASPAPKAAGKPEKPQAESGVALLDRRQFFATGLVIAATPAIAAASRQRKRIEAITAKRRPLEGLKPVVPPGRRSLGNFLQKCTGCGLCVAHCPAKVLRPSAGQLGIANMLHPVLDLDASYCRYNCTRCTDVCPTGALTPLSTEEKHIFVIGKASVESANCIGCGLCVRRCPRGAISMKARKADQPGPSVLIASVDSDECIGCGACQYICPATPVKAIGVSGTDFRQ
;
A
#
# COMPACT_ATOMS: atom_id res chain seq x y z
N MET A 1 19.69 3.51 -9.11
CA MET A 1 18.31 3.56 -9.62
C MET A 1 17.84 2.24 -10.23
N ALA A 2 18.65 1.55 -11.01
CA ALA A 2 18.31 0.25 -11.59
C ALA A 2 17.79 -0.77 -10.54
N VAL A 3 18.51 -0.92 -9.42
CA VAL A 3 18.09 -1.80 -8.31
C VAL A 3 16.69 -1.46 -7.79
N GLY A 4 16.39 -0.17 -7.59
CA GLY A 4 15.06 0.25 -7.13
C GLY A 4 13.96 -0.10 -8.15
N ILE A 5 14.19 0.14 -9.44
CA ILE A 5 13.23 -0.22 -10.50
C ILE A 5 13.02 -1.73 -10.55
N ALA A 6 14.09 -2.53 -10.45
CA ALA A 6 13.99 -3.98 -10.38
C ALA A 6 13.17 -4.45 -9.17
N MET A 7 13.40 -3.86 -7.98
CA MET A 7 12.62 -4.17 -6.78
C MET A 7 11.15 -3.75 -6.91
N LEU A 8 10.86 -2.62 -7.54
CA LEU A 8 9.49 -2.21 -7.83
C LEU A 8 8.81 -3.20 -8.78
N ALA A 9 9.50 -3.64 -9.84
CA ALA A 9 8.99 -4.64 -10.77
C ALA A 9 8.72 -5.97 -10.07
N LEU A 10 9.67 -6.47 -9.26
CA LEU A 10 9.49 -7.71 -8.49
C LEU A 10 8.31 -7.61 -7.51
N ALA A 11 8.20 -6.49 -6.78
CA ALA A 11 7.07 -6.27 -5.88
C ALA A 11 5.74 -6.20 -6.65
N THR A 12 5.69 -5.54 -7.81
CA THR A 12 4.48 -5.48 -8.64
C THR A 12 4.12 -6.88 -9.16
N THR A 13 5.10 -7.62 -9.67
CA THR A 13 4.90 -9.01 -10.16
C THR A 13 4.37 -9.91 -9.05
N LEU A 14 4.89 -9.80 -7.82
CA LEU A 14 4.40 -10.56 -6.67
C LEU A 14 2.89 -10.39 -6.45
N PHE A 15 2.33 -9.18 -6.61
CA PHE A 15 0.90 -8.92 -6.44
C PHE A 15 0.04 -9.23 -7.69
N THR A 16 0.63 -9.24 -8.88
CA THR A 16 -0.12 -9.38 -10.15
C THR A 16 0.04 -10.74 -10.80
N THR A 17 0.96 -11.59 -10.32
CA THR A 17 1.15 -12.92 -10.90
C THR A 17 -0.05 -13.83 -10.65
N LEU A 18 -0.47 -14.54 -11.69
CA LEU A 18 -1.51 -15.58 -11.62
C LEU A 18 -0.92 -16.96 -11.32
N SER A 19 0.40 -17.13 -11.46
CA SER A 19 1.14 -18.35 -11.14
C SER A 19 1.36 -18.48 -9.63
N ALA A 20 1.06 -19.65 -9.07
CA ALA A 20 1.32 -19.92 -7.65
C ALA A 20 2.81 -20.09 -7.35
N GLU A 21 3.52 -20.77 -8.24
CA GLU A 21 4.95 -21.04 -8.09
C GLU A 21 5.75 -19.74 -8.05
N LEU A 22 5.53 -18.86 -9.03
CA LEU A 22 6.19 -17.56 -9.07
C LEU A 22 5.86 -16.68 -7.86
N ALA A 23 4.66 -16.78 -7.30
CA ALA A 23 4.29 -16.05 -6.08
C ALA A 23 5.08 -16.55 -4.86
N ILE A 24 5.31 -17.86 -4.76
CA ILE A 24 6.11 -18.47 -3.70
C ILE A 24 7.58 -18.10 -3.88
N ASP A 25 8.11 -18.16 -5.09
CA ASP A 25 9.49 -17.76 -5.38
C ASP A 25 9.77 -16.30 -5.07
N LEU A 26 8.80 -15.40 -5.31
CA LEU A 26 8.93 -13.97 -5.07
C LEU A 26 8.55 -13.53 -3.64
N HIS A 27 8.05 -14.40 -2.82
CA HIS A 27 7.55 -14.11 -1.48
C HIS A 27 8.62 -13.48 -0.55
N TRP A 28 9.92 -13.76 -0.75
CA TRP A 28 11.00 -13.12 -0.03
C TRP A 28 10.98 -11.59 -0.16
N VAL A 29 10.48 -11.03 -1.28
CA VAL A 29 10.34 -9.58 -1.50
C VAL A 29 9.43 -8.94 -0.45
N ALA A 30 8.39 -9.66 -0.02
CA ALA A 30 7.49 -9.22 1.04
C ALA A 30 8.14 -9.33 2.43
N HIS A 31 8.93 -10.39 2.66
CA HIS A 31 9.60 -10.65 3.93
C HIS A 31 10.74 -9.68 4.26
N ILE A 32 11.40 -9.10 3.27
CA ILE A 32 12.45 -8.09 3.51
C ILE A 32 11.88 -6.70 3.84
N GLN A 33 10.57 -6.50 3.73
CA GLN A 33 9.94 -5.22 4.05
C GLN A 33 9.92 -4.99 5.57
N ILE A 34 10.34 -3.81 6.02
CA ILE A 34 10.54 -3.52 7.45
C ILE A 34 9.27 -3.71 8.29
N PHE A 35 8.12 -3.23 7.81
CA PHE A 35 6.88 -3.28 8.57
C PHE A 35 6.33 -4.72 8.71
N PRO A 36 6.17 -5.51 7.63
CA PRO A 36 5.86 -6.93 7.73
C PRO A 36 6.83 -7.71 8.61
N LEU A 37 8.13 -7.43 8.49
CA LEU A 37 9.18 -8.07 9.28
C LEU A 37 9.03 -7.79 10.78
N ALA A 38 8.66 -6.55 11.14
CA ALA A 38 8.40 -6.16 12.52
C ALA A 38 7.20 -6.91 13.10
N LEU A 39 6.11 -7.04 12.35
CA LEU A 39 4.92 -7.76 12.79
C LEU A 39 5.13 -9.29 12.83
N ALA A 40 5.98 -9.82 11.96
CA ALA A 40 6.41 -11.22 12.03
C ALA A 40 7.25 -11.52 13.29
N GLY A 41 7.77 -10.48 13.97
CA GLY A 41 8.58 -10.62 15.18
C GLY A 41 10.03 -10.99 14.91
N SER A 42 10.54 -10.73 13.71
CA SER A 42 11.93 -11.00 13.34
C SER A 42 12.87 -9.91 13.86
N ILE A 43 13.34 -10.06 15.09
CA ILE A 43 14.26 -9.11 15.74
C ILE A 43 15.55 -8.99 14.94
N ALA A 44 16.12 -10.10 14.47
CA ALA A 44 17.35 -10.11 13.68
C ALA A 44 17.23 -9.27 12.39
N GLY A 45 16.11 -9.40 11.67
CA GLY A 45 15.87 -8.65 10.46
C GLY A 45 15.68 -7.14 10.71
N ILE A 46 15.01 -6.78 11.81
CA ILE A 46 14.88 -5.38 12.22
C ILE A 46 16.25 -4.79 12.57
N LEU A 47 17.05 -5.51 13.37
CA LEU A 47 18.40 -5.08 13.75
C LEU A 47 19.31 -4.96 12.53
N ALA A 48 19.20 -5.88 11.56
CA ALA A 48 19.94 -5.78 10.30
C ALA A 48 19.59 -4.49 9.53
N TRP A 49 18.31 -4.15 9.40
CA TRP A 49 17.90 -2.90 8.74
C TRP A 49 18.31 -1.64 9.52
N LEU A 50 18.27 -1.68 10.85
CA LEU A 50 18.75 -0.56 11.67
C LEU A 50 20.28 -0.40 11.56
N ALA A 51 21.03 -1.50 11.55
CA ALA A 51 22.47 -1.49 11.35
C ALA A 51 22.83 -0.96 9.94
N LEU A 52 22.17 -1.44 8.89
CA LEU A 52 22.36 -0.91 7.54
C LEU A 52 22.01 0.58 7.44
N THR A 53 20.97 1.02 8.15
CA THR A 53 20.60 2.44 8.21
C THR A 53 21.63 3.26 8.99
N LEU A 54 22.21 2.71 10.04
CA LEU A 54 23.29 3.36 10.79
C LEU A 54 24.57 3.49 9.98
N VAL A 55 24.87 2.50 9.14
CA VAL A 55 26.06 2.55 8.27
C VAL A 55 25.82 3.44 7.06
N PHE A 56 24.79 3.17 6.29
CA PHE A 56 24.57 3.75 4.95
C PHE A 56 23.47 4.82 4.89
N GLY A 57 22.81 5.16 5.99
CA GLY A 57 21.64 6.03 5.96
C GLY A 57 20.39 5.30 5.44
N ARG A 58 19.37 6.05 5.01
CA ARG A 58 18.04 5.52 4.63
C ARG A 58 18.00 4.87 3.24
N ILE A 59 18.96 3.99 2.95
CA ILE A 59 19.08 3.30 1.67
C ILE A 59 17.84 2.43 1.36
N TYR A 60 17.21 1.84 2.38
CA TYR A 60 15.96 1.08 2.25
C TYR A 60 14.89 1.85 1.45
N CYS A 61 14.73 3.16 1.71
CA CYS A 61 13.69 3.97 1.08
C CYS A 61 13.92 4.21 -0.42
N SER A 62 15.15 4.06 -0.92
CA SER A 62 15.51 4.27 -2.33
C SER A 62 15.68 2.99 -3.13
N THR A 63 15.91 1.85 -2.45
CA THR A 63 16.26 0.59 -3.13
C THR A 63 15.22 -0.50 -2.94
N VAL A 64 14.58 -0.60 -1.76
CA VAL A 64 13.72 -1.73 -1.41
C VAL A 64 12.26 -1.36 -1.25
N CYS A 65 11.96 -0.17 -0.70
CA CYS A 65 10.59 0.26 -0.45
C CYS A 65 9.85 0.56 -1.76
N PRO A 66 8.84 -0.23 -2.17
CA PRO A 66 8.17 -0.04 -3.46
C PRO A 66 7.41 1.30 -3.53
N MET A 67 6.80 1.74 -2.44
CA MET A 67 6.12 3.04 -2.38
C MET A 67 7.10 4.21 -2.53
N GLY A 68 8.31 4.10 -1.96
CA GLY A 68 9.36 5.13 -2.12
C GLY A 68 9.84 5.23 -3.57
N ILE A 69 10.02 4.10 -4.24
CA ILE A 69 10.44 4.04 -5.64
C ILE A 69 9.32 4.54 -6.56
N LEU A 70 8.06 4.19 -6.26
CA LEU A 70 6.88 4.69 -6.99
C LEU A 70 6.79 6.22 -6.93
N GLN A 71 7.07 6.84 -5.77
CA GLN A 71 7.15 8.30 -5.65
C GLN A 71 8.26 8.88 -6.53
N ASP A 72 9.40 8.20 -6.65
CA ASP A 72 10.48 8.64 -7.54
C ASP A 72 10.08 8.60 -9.02
N VAL A 73 9.32 7.58 -9.43
CA VAL A 73 8.76 7.49 -10.79
C VAL A 73 7.84 8.68 -11.03
N PHE A 74 6.86 8.94 -10.15
CA PHE A 74 5.96 10.08 -10.28
C PHE A 74 6.68 11.44 -10.24
N ALA A 75 7.73 11.58 -9.44
CA ALA A 75 8.52 12.79 -9.37
C ALA A 75 9.35 13.06 -10.64
N ARG A 76 9.66 12.02 -11.43
CA ARG A 76 10.44 12.14 -12.69
C ARG A 76 9.59 12.40 -13.92
N VAL A 77 8.36 11.88 -13.98
CA VAL A 77 7.47 12.03 -15.15
C VAL A 77 7.34 13.49 -15.60
N PRO A 78 7.11 14.49 -14.73
CA PRO A 78 7.01 15.89 -15.16
C PRO A 78 8.29 16.47 -15.75
N ARG A 79 9.43 15.85 -15.45
CA ARG A 79 10.76 16.36 -15.88
C ARG A 79 11.16 15.87 -17.25
N LEU A 80 10.67 14.70 -17.71
CA LEU A 80 10.95 14.15 -19.05
C LEU A 80 10.42 15.04 -20.18
N GLY A 81 9.34 15.80 -19.97
CA GLY A 81 8.70 16.65 -21.01
C GLY A 81 9.18 18.11 -21.06
N ARG A 82 10.08 18.55 -20.18
CA ARG A 82 10.42 19.97 -20.03
C ARG A 82 11.91 20.24 -20.10
N ARG A 83 12.51 20.09 -21.28
CA ARG A 83 13.91 20.52 -21.54
C ARG A 83 14.18 22.00 -21.24
N ARG A 84 13.19 22.87 -21.07
CA ARG A 84 13.35 24.32 -20.86
C ARG A 84 12.79 24.91 -19.55
N ARG A 85 12.17 24.14 -18.65
CA ARG A 85 11.57 24.68 -17.40
C ARG A 85 12.11 24.05 -16.12
N PHE A 86 13.43 23.91 -15.99
CA PHE A 86 14.12 23.72 -14.70
C PHE A 86 14.01 24.93 -13.75
N ARG A 87 13.19 25.91 -14.05
CA ARG A 87 13.01 27.11 -13.25
C ARG A 87 12.34 26.87 -11.89
N ASN A 88 11.68 25.74 -11.67
CA ASN A 88 11.04 25.38 -10.41
C ASN A 88 11.59 24.02 -9.92
N GLY A 89 12.88 23.94 -9.62
CA GLY A 89 13.48 22.84 -8.86
C GLY A 89 12.93 22.77 -7.43
N TYR A 90 13.26 21.70 -6.72
CA TYR A 90 12.96 21.63 -5.29
C TYR A 90 13.75 22.73 -4.56
N ARG A 91 13.16 23.22 -3.47
CA ARG A 91 13.84 24.13 -2.55
C ARG A 91 13.99 23.44 -1.21
N TYR A 92 15.02 23.77 -0.47
CA TYR A 92 15.16 23.37 0.92
C TYR A 92 13.92 23.80 1.70
N GLU A 93 13.41 22.92 2.52
CA GLU A 93 12.36 23.20 3.51
C GLU A 93 12.88 22.77 4.87
N GLU A 94 12.58 23.53 5.90
CA GLU A 94 12.91 23.13 7.26
C GLU A 94 12.19 21.83 7.66
N PRO A 95 12.85 20.97 8.46
CA PRO A 95 12.28 19.71 8.86
C PRO A 95 11.09 19.92 9.81
N ARG A 96 9.93 19.37 9.44
CA ARG A 96 8.72 19.38 10.29
C ARG A 96 8.79 18.31 11.36
N ASN A 97 9.83 18.34 12.19
CA ASN A 97 10.13 17.28 13.16
C ASN A 97 9.01 17.07 14.19
N LYS A 98 8.39 18.16 14.68
CA LYS A 98 7.27 18.07 15.64
C LYS A 98 6.11 17.24 15.05
N PHE A 99 5.62 17.61 13.87
CA PHE A 99 4.55 16.87 13.19
C PHE A 99 4.93 15.41 12.91
N ARG A 100 6.13 15.17 12.40
CA ARG A 100 6.63 13.85 12.03
C ARG A 100 6.65 12.88 13.22
N TYR A 101 7.21 13.30 14.36
CA TYR A 101 7.34 12.42 15.51
C TYR A 101 6.05 12.30 16.32
N THR A 102 5.23 13.35 16.41
CA THR A 102 3.87 13.25 16.97
C THR A 102 3.03 12.27 16.17
N TRP A 103 3.09 12.35 14.84
CA TRP A 103 2.39 11.40 13.97
C TRP A 103 2.87 9.96 14.18
N LEU A 104 4.19 9.75 14.26
CA LEU A 104 4.76 8.43 14.55
C LEU A 104 4.26 7.90 15.90
N THR A 105 4.25 8.72 16.94
CA THR A 105 3.74 8.34 18.28
C THR A 105 2.26 7.95 18.22
N VAL A 106 1.43 8.70 17.47
CA VAL A 106 0.00 8.37 17.28
C VAL A 106 -0.15 7.01 16.59
N VAL A 107 0.57 6.76 15.48
CA VAL A 107 0.48 5.48 14.75
C VAL A 107 0.92 4.31 15.62
N VAL A 108 2.03 4.45 16.35
CA VAL A 108 2.53 3.41 17.26
C VAL A 108 1.54 3.20 18.41
N GLY A 109 1.05 4.29 19.02
CA GLY A 109 0.06 4.22 20.11
C GLY A 109 -1.23 3.53 19.68
N CYS A 110 -1.77 3.87 18.51
CA CYS A 110 -2.93 3.17 17.92
C CYS A 110 -2.65 1.68 17.71
N SER A 111 -1.46 1.34 17.22
CA SER A 111 -1.08 -0.06 16.98
C SER A 111 -0.98 -0.86 18.29
N VAL A 112 -0.41 -0.27 19.34
CA VAL A 112 -0.34 -0.88 20.67
C VAL A 112 -1.72 -1.03 21.29
N ALA A 113 -2.61 -0.05 21.07
CA ALA A 113 -4.01 -0.09 21.52
C ALA A 113 -4.89 -1.08 20.72
N GLY A 114 -4.33 -1.81 19.74
CA GLY A 114 -5.08 -2.76 18.90
C GLY A 114 -5.87 -2.12 17.75
N ILE A 115 -5.67 -0.83 17.48
CA ILE A 115 -6.28 -0.12 16.35
C ILE A 115 -5.35 -0.24 15.14
N ALA A 116 -5.51 -1.32 14.36
CA ALA A 116 -4.64 -1.61 13.24
C ALA A 116 -4.82 -0.63 12.06
N LEU A 117 -5.95 0.09 11.97
CA LEU A 117 -6.32 0.92 10.83
C LEU A 117 -5.25 1.96 10.47
N ALA A 118 -4.68 2.66 11.47
CA ALA A 118 -3.67 3.68 11.22
C ALA A 118 -2.40 3.08 10.58
N ALA A 119 -1.91 1.96 11.13
CA ALA A 119 -0.78 1.23 10.58
C ALA A 119 -1.09 0.69 9.17
N THR A 120 -2.25 0.07 9.00
CA THR A 120 -2.73 -0.47 7.72
C THR A 120 -2.78 0.59 6.61
N LEU A 121 -3.26 1.80 6.90
CA LEU A 121 -3.41 2.86 5.90
C LEU A 121 -2.06 3.50 5.53
N PHE A 122 -1.17 3.73 6.50
CA PHE A 122 0.03 4.53 6.32
C PHE A 122 1.32 3.71 6.17
N ASP A 123 1.25 2.38 6.37
CA ASP A 123 2.38 1.51 6.01
C ASP A 123 2.63 1.53 4.50
N PRO A 124 3.85 1.84 4.06
CA PRO A 124 4.17 1.98 2.65
C PRO A 124 4.02 0.69 1.84
N TYR A 125 4.31 -0.47 2.44
CA TYR A 125 4.17 -1.75 1.76
C TYR A 125 2.70 -2.14 1.60
N SER A 126 1.89 -1.99 2.64
CA SER A 126 0.47 -2.32 2.61
C SER A 126 -0.31 -1.37 1.69
N ALA A 127 0.03 -0.08 1.69
CA ALA A 127 -0.56 0.89 0.76
C ALA A 127 -0.22 0.55 -0.70
N PHE A 128 1.04 0.17 -0.98
CA PHE A 128 1.45 -0.29 -2.31
C PHE A 128 0.74 -1.60 -2.70
N GLY A 129 0.67 -2.56 -1.80
CA GLY A 129 -0.01 -3.83 -2.02
C GLY A 129 -1.48 -3.65 -2.39
N ARG A 130 -2.21 -2.76 -1.70
CA ARG A 130 -3.60 -2.42 -2.06
C ARG A 130 -3.71 -1.77 -3.45
N ILE A 131 -2.78 -0.89 -3.82
CA ILE A 131 -2.75 -0.32 -5.17
C ILE A 131 -2.57 -1.44 -6.20
N CYS A 132 -1.68 -2.37 -5.96
CA CYS A 132 -1.46 -3.51 -6.85
C CYS A 132 -2.67 -4.45 -6.90
N SER A 133 -3.21 -4.87 -5.76
CA SER A 133 -4.30 -5.85 -5.69
C SER A 133 -5.65 -5.31 -6.16
N GLU A 134 -5.95 -4.03 -5.90
CA GLU A 134 -7.26 -3.45 -6.21
C GLU A 134 -7.30 -2.69 -7.55
N ILE A 135 -6.14 -2.23 -8.06
CA ILE A 135 -6.08 -1.44 -9.31
C ILE A 135 -5.31 -2.19 -10.40
N LEU A 136 -4.06 -2.61 -10.13
CA LEU A 136 -3.21 -3.19 -11.16
C LEU A 136 -3.61 -4.62 -11.51
N LEU A 137 -3.96 -5.46 -10.52
CA LEU A 137 -4.37 -6.84 -10.75
C LEU A 137 -5.64 -6.95 -11.59
N PRO A 138 -6.74 -6.21 -11.34
CA PRO A 138 -7.91 -6.23 -12.22
C PRO A 138 -7.60 -5.80 -13.66
N VAL A 139 -6.70 -4.82 -13.85
CA VAL A 139 -6.26 -4.41 -15.19
C VAL A 139 -5.46 -5.52 -15.86
N TRP A 140 -4.56 -6.18 -15.11
CA TRP A 140 -3.77 -7.30 -15.60
C TRP A 140 -4.64 -8.51 -15.95
N GLU A 141 -5.59 -8.88 -15.09
CA GLU A 141 -6.58 -9.93 -15.36
C GLU A 141 -7.37 -9.64 -16.64
N TRP A 142 -7.78 -8.38 -16.84
CA TRP A 142 -8.47 -7.98 -18.06
C TRP A 142 -7.59 -8.13 -19.31
N VAL A 143 -6.32 -7.72 -19.25
CA VAL A 143 -5.36 -7.86 -20.37
C VAL A 143 -5.11 -9.34 -20.70
N CYS A 144 -5.02 -10.19 -19.68
CA CYS A 144 -4.82 -11.64 -19.85
C CYS A 144 -6.11 -12.42 -20.18
N GLY A 145 -7.25 -11.75 -20.33
CA GLY A 145 -8.56 -12.42 -20.59
C GLY A 145 -9.11 -13.22 -19.42
N ALA A 146 -8.55 -13.02 -18.20
CA ALA A 146 -9.04 -13.66 -16.99
C ALA A 146 -10.31 -12.95 -16.45
N PRO A 147 -11.17 -13.65 -15.67
CA PRO A 147 -12.36 -13.02 -15.10
C PRO A 147 -11.98 -11.93 -14.10
N VAL A 148 -12.37 -10.70 -14.42
CA VAL A 148 -12.06 -9.51 -13.61
C VAL A 148 -13.05 -9.40 -12.45
N LEU A 149 -12.54 -9.37 -11.23
CA LEU A 149 -13.34 -9.15 -10.02
C LEU A 149 -12.69 -8.07 -9.16
N VAL A 150 -13.41 -6.96 -8.96
CA VAL A 150 -13.06 -5.98 -7.92
C VAL A 150 -13.49 -6.55 -6.57
N ALA A 151 -12.51 -6.79 -5.69
CA ALA A 151 -12.75 -7.45 -4.42
C ALA A 151 -13.65 -6.61 -3.49
N SER A 152 -13.43 -5.29 -3.42
CA SER A 152 -14.23 -4.36 -2.61
C SER A 152 -14.17 -2.95 -3.20
N TRP A 153 -15.34 -2.31 -3.41
CA TRP A 153 -15.38 -0.91 -3.89
C TRP A 153 -14.80 0.09 -2.88
N LEU A 154 -14.94 -0.20 -1.59
CA LEU A 154 -14.32 0.61 -0.54
C LEU A 154 -12.80 0.51 -0.61
N ALA A 155 -12.24 -0.70 -0.69
CA ALA A 155 -10.80 -0.92 -0.80
C ALA A 155 -10.24 -0.30 -2.09
N PHE A 156 -10.95 -0.46 -3.21
CA PHE A 156 -10.62 0.20 -4.48
C PHE A 156 -10.60 1.73 -4.34
N GLY A 157 -11.62 2.32 -3.71
CA GLY A 157 -11.69 3.77 -3.47
C GLY A 157 -10.52 4.27 -2.62
N ILE A 158 -10.18 3.56 -1.55
CA ILE A 158 -9.02 3.87 -0.68
C ILE A 158 -7.71 3.74 -1.45
N ALA A 159 -7.54 2.67 -2.23
CA ALA A 159 -6.34 2.46 -3.06
C ALA A 159 -6.18 3.58 -4.11
N ALA A 160 -7.26 3.94 -4.80
CA ALA A 160 -7.27 5.01 -5.79
C ALA A 160 -6.97 6.38 -5.15
N ALA A 161 -7.60 6.69 -4.02
CA ALA A 161 -7.33 7.91 -3.27
C ALA A 161 -5.86 7.99 -2.80
N THR A 162 -5.31 6.87 -2.31
CA THR A 162 -3.91 6.77 -1.90
C THR A 162 -2.98 6.99 -3.09
N LEU A 163 -3.24 6.34 -4.24
CA LEU A 163 -2.44 6.50 -5.46
C LEU A 163 -2.43 7.95 -5.94
N VAL A 164 -3.62 8.58 -6.03
CA VAL A 164 -3.77 9.98 -6.46
C VAL A 164 -3.07 10.93 -5.48
N ALA A 165 -3.26 10.75 -4.17
CA ALA A 165 -2.62 11.59 -3.16
C ALA A 165 -1.10 11.48 -3.22
N VAL A 166 -0.57 10.25 -3.27
CA VAL A 166 0.88 10.00 -3.37
C VAL A 166 1.45 10.56 -4.67
N ALA A 167 0.77 10.36 -5.80
CA ALA A 167 1.20 10.90 -7.09
C ALA A 167 1.19 12.44 -7.09
N ALA A 168 0.14 13.08 -6.59
CA ALA A 168 0.02 14.54 -6.53
C ALA A 168 1.10 15.17 -5.63
N VAL A 169 1.34 14.57 -4.45
CA VAL A 169 2.39 15.03 -3.53
C VAL A 169 3.77 14.79 -4.11
N ALA A 170 4.03 13.61 -4.71
CA ALA A 170 5.31 13.30 -5.34
C ALA A 170 5.62 14.22 -6.52
N TRP A 171 4.60 14.57 -7.30
CA TRP A 171 4.70 15.51 -8.42
C TRP A 171 5.18 16.90 -7.97
N ARG A 172 4.63 17.41 -6.86
CA ARG A 172 4.94 18.77 -6.37
C ARG A 172 6.14 18.82 -5.43
N SER A 173 6.24 17.85 -4.55
CA SER A 173 7.12 17.90 -3.37
C SER A 173 8.08 16.71 -3.25
N GLY A 174 8.15 15.86 -4.27
CA GLY A 174 9.03 14.70 -4.25
C GLY A 174 8.66 13.71 -3.14
N ARG A 175 9.60 13.42 -2.25
CA ARG A 175 9.45 12.42 -1.16
C ARG A 175 8.89 12.99 0.15
N LEU A 176 8.01 13.97 0.09
CA LEU A 176 7.43 14.57 1.29
C LEU A 176 6.68 13.54 2.14
N VAL A 177 5.89 12.64 1.52
CA VAL A 177 5.15 11.58 2.25
C VAL A 177 6.10 10.69 3.06
N CYS A 178 7.23 10.27 2.47
CA CYS A 178 8.23 9.45 3.15
C CYS A 178 8.90 10.18 4.32
N ASN A 179 8.97 11.50 4.28
CA ASN A 179 9.65 12.32 5.28
C ASN A 179 8.73 12.88 6.38
N THR A 180 7.39 12.77 6.22
CA THR A 180 6.43 13.35 7.17
C THR A 180 5.45 12.33 7.72
N ILE A 181 4.76 11.57 6.85
CA ILE A 181 3.62 10.72 7.22
C ILE A 181 4.03 9.25 7.38
N CYS A 182 5.02 8.78 6.60
CA CYS A 182 5.41 7.36 6.60
C CYS A 182 6.02 6.95 7.96
N PRO A 183 5.45 5.97 8.69
CA PRO A 183 5.98 5.53 9.97
C PRO A 183 7.36 4.89 9.84
N VAL A 184 7.58 4.05 8.82
CA VAL A 184 8.89 3.43 8.55
C VAL A 184 9.95 4.51 8.25
N GLY A 185 9.60 5.49 7.40
CA GLY A 185 10.49 6.59 7.09
C GLY A 185 10.84 7.45 8.32
N SER A 186 9.90 7.64 9.24
CA SER A 186 10.10 8.40 10.47
C SER A 186 10.98 7.64 11.47
N THR A 187 10.78 6.34 11.63
CA THR A 187 11.62 5.48 12.47
C THR A 187 13.06 5.44 11.96
N LEU A 188 13.26 5.16 10.68
CA LEU A 188 14.61 5.13 10.10
C LEU A 188 15.33 6.47 10.20
N SER A 189 14.62 7.60 10.26
CA SER A 189 15.23 8.91 10.41
C SER A 189 15.87 9.16 11.76
N LEU A 190 15.36 8.49 12.81
CA LEU A 190 15.96 8.57 14.14
C LEU A 190 17.37 7.98 14.15
N VAL A 191 17.58 6.93 13.35
CA VAL A 191 18.86 6.25 13.24
C VAL A 191 19.77 6.94 12.21
N SER A 192 19.23 7.29 11.04
CA SER A 192 20.02 7.85 9.94
C SER A 192 20.66 9.21 10.24
N ARG A 193 20.16 9.95 11.24
CA ARG A 193 20.84 11.17 11.70
C ARG A 193 22.26 10.91 12.21
N TYR A 194 22.51 9.69 12.68
CA TYR A 194 23.80 9.22 13.18
C TYR A 194 24.56 8.36 12.17
N ALA A 195 24.10 8.30 10.92
CA ALA A 195 24.70 7.45 9.89
C ALA A 195 26.19 7.74 9.74
N LEU A 196 26.96 6.64 9.62
CA LEU A 196 28.41 6.70 9.46
C LEU A 196 28.78 7.25 8.08
N MET A 197 28.06 6.84 7.05
CA MET A 197 28.21 7.33 5.70
C MET A 197 27.14 8.39 5.42
N HIS A 198 27.54 9.55 4.94
CA HIS A 198 26.64 10.66 4.62
C HIS A 198 27.18 11.48 3.44
N PHE A 199 26.32 12.31 2.87
CA PHE A 199 26.75 13.27 1.86
C PHE A 199 27.35 14.50 2.56
N ASP A 200 28.55 14.87 2.14
CA ASP A 200 29.22 16.08 2.54
C ASP A 200 29.44 16.98 1.32
N ILE A 201 29.40 18.30 1.53
CA ILE A 201 29.63 19.29 0.50
C ILE A 201 30.97 19.96 0.80
N ASP A 202 31.92 19.77 -0.09
CA ASP A 202 33.22 20.40 -0.03
C ASP A 202 33.07 21.87 -0.41
N THR A 203 33.22 22.76 0.58
CA THR A 203 33.05 24.22 0.40
C THR A 203 34.10 24.83 -0.47
N ASP A 204 35.30 24.24 -0.52
CA ASP A 204 36.45 24.77 -1.27
C ASP A 204 36.30 24.53 -2.78
N VAL A 205 35.56 23.46 -3.16
CA VAL A 205 35.30 23.11 -4.54
C VAL A 205 33.89 23.57 -5.00
N CYS A 206 33.00 23.90 -4.05
CA CYS A 206 31.61 24.24 -4.34
C CYS A 206 31.45 25.64 -4.90
N VAL A 207 31.08 25.77 -6.17
CA VAL A 207 30.78 27.06 -6.84
C VAL A 207 29.41 27.65 -6.51
N ASN A 208 28.70 27.09 -5.55
CA ASN A 208 27.39 27.55 -5.06
C ASN A 208 26.29 27.68 -6.15
N CYS A 209 26.32 26.85 -7.19
CA CYS A 209 25.34 26.89 -8.31
C CYS A 209 23.94 26.45 -7.91
N GLY A 210 23.75 25.79 -6.77
CA GLY A 210 22.48 25.34 -6.22
C GLY A 210 21.79 24.20 -6.97
N GLN A 211 22.42 23.57 -7.95
CA GLN A 211 21.80 22.51 -8.76
C GLN A 211 21.46 21.26 -7.92
N CYS A 212 22.33 20.88 -6.98
CA CYS A 212 22.11 19.77 -6.06
C CYS A 212 20.85 19.94 -5.20
N GLY A 213 20.60 21.15 -4.70
CA GLY A 213 19.38 21.48 -3.97
C GLY A 213 18.13 21.40 -4.83
N ARG A 214 18.23 21.79 -6.13
CA ARG A 214 17.10 21.77 -7.09
C ARG A 214 16.69 20.34 -7.48
N VAL A 215 17.60 19.38 -7.50
CA VAL A 215 17.30 17.98 -7.84
C VAL A 215 16.91 17.15 -6.61
N CYS A 216 17.19 17.64 -5.40
CA CYS A 216 16.96 16.91 -4.16
C CYS A 216 15.47 16.70 -3.88
N LYS A 217 14.94 15.51 -4.18
CA LYS A 217 13.53 15.11 -3.96
C LYS A 217 13.16 15.13 -2.47
N SER A 218 14.11 14.93 -1.58
CA SER A 218 13.91 14.95 -0.12
C SER A 218 13.95 16.34 0.48
N LYS A 219 14.33 17.38 -0.31
CA LYS A 219 14.47 18.78 0.11
C LYS A 219 15.36 18.95 1.35
N CYS A 220 16.41 18.13 1.45
CA CYS A 220 17.26 18.03 2.62
C CYS A 220 18.61 18.74 2.48
N ILE A 221 18.89 19.39 1.34
CA ILE A 221 20.14 20.11 1.08
C ILE A 221 19.92 21.59 1.33
N ASN A 222 20.58 22.12 2.37
CA ASN A 222 20.65 23.55 2.64
C ASN A 222 21.90 24.13 1.97
N MET A 223 21.68 24.94 0.95
CA MET A 223 22.78 25.55 0.19
C MET A 223 23.37 26.80 0.89
N ALA A 224 22.63 27.41 1.82
CA ALA A 224 23.14 28.55 2.57
C ALA A 224 24.25 28.12 3.55
N ASP A 225 24.04 26.95 4.20
CA ASP A 225 24.97 26.41 5.19
C ASP A 225 25.84 25.28 4.63
N HIS A 226 25.70 24.92 3.35
CA HIS A 226 26.36 23.78 2.70
C HIS A 226 26.19 22.45 3.47
N VAL A 227 24.99 22.21 4.04
CA VAL A 227 24.70 21.05 4.88
C VAL A 227 23.63 20.18 4.25
N VAL A 228 23.85 18.87 4.32
CA VAL A 228 22.85 17.85 3.94
C VAL A 228 22.26 17.23 5.21
N ASP A 229 20.93 17.37 5.40
CA ASP A 229 20.22 16.77 6.53
C ASP A 229 20.10 15.24 6.35
N ALA A 230 20.97 14.49 7.01
CA ALA A 230 21.01 13.03 6.95
C ALA A 230 19.71 12.37 7.44
N SER A 231 18.94 13.03 8.33
CA SER A 231 17.66 12.47 8.83
C SER A 231 16.57 12.37 7.76
N ARG A 232 16.66 13.19 6.69
CA ARG A 232 15.73 13.23 5.56
C ARG A 232 16.33 12.68 4.28
N CYS A 233 17.65 12.59 4.19
CA CYS A 233 18.32 12.07 3.01
C CYS A 233 17.96 10.57 2.81
N VAL A 234 17.55 10.20 1.59
CA VAL A 234 17.18 8.83 1.22
C VAL A 234 18.26 8.14 0.40
N VAL A 235 19.45 8.72 0.33
CA VAL A 235 20.62 8.15 -0.36
C VAL A 235 20.32 7.76 -1.82
N CYS A 236 19.72 8.68 -2.59
CA CYS A 236 19.35 8.43 -3.99
C CYS A 236 20.44 8.79 -5.00
N PHE A 237 21.52 9.42 -4.59
CA PHE A 237 22.67 9.89 -5.39
C PHE A 237 22.37 10.93 -6.49
N ASP A 238 21.14 11.36 -6.70
CA ASP A 238 20.79 12.34 -7.76
C ASP A 238 21.58 13.66 -7.63
N CYS A 239 21.98 14.06 -6.41
CA CYS A 239 22.79 15.27 -6.17
C CYS A 239 24.24 15.10 -6.61
N VAL A 240 24.81 13.91 -6.47
CA VAL A 240 26.18 13.59 -6.92
C VAL A 240 26.23 13.60 -8.43
N ASP A 241 25.28 12.90 -9.10
CA ASP A 241 25.20 12.81 -10.57
C ASP A 241 25.02 14.21 -11.23
N THR A 242 24.49 15.19 -10.48
CA THR A 242 24.24 16.54 -11.00
C THR A 242 25.35 17.53 -10.68
N CYS A 243 26.25 17.20 -9.78
CA CYS A 243 27.35 18.08 -9.38
C CYS A 243 28.52 17.97 -10.37
N HIS A 244 28.66 18.96 -11.26
CA HIS A 244 29.73 18.96 -12.28
C HIS A 244 31.11 19.16 -11.68
N GLU A 245 31.21 19.89 -10.57
CA GLU A 245 32.48 20.17 -9.89
C GLU A 245 32.91 19.04 -8.93
N GLY A 246 32.08 18.00 -8.75
CA GLY A 246 32.38 16.90 -7.82
C GLY A 246 32.47 17.31 -6.34
N ALA A 247 31.90 18.47 -5.99
CA ALA A 247 31.93 19.01 -4.63
C ALA A 247 31.08 18.20 -3.63
N ILE A 248 30.13 17.38 -4.10
CA ILE A 248 29.31 16.51 -3.25
C ILE A 248 29.87 15.10 -3.28
N ARG A 249 30.24 14.60 -2.10
CA ARG A 249 30.80 13.26 -1.93
C ARG A 249 30.05 12.46 -0.88
N TYR A 250 29.91 11.16 -1.08
CA TYR A 250 29.39 10.23 -0.09
C TYR A 250 30.55 9.66 0.69
N THR A 251 30.74 10.15 1.93
CA THR A 251 31.95 9.91 2.72
C THR A 251 31.66 9.39 4.11
N TYR A 252 32.67 8.80 4.74
CA TYR A 252 32.60 8.42 6.14
C TYR A 252 32.64 9.66 7.04
N ARG A 253 31.81 9.65 8.07
CA ARG A 253 31.69 10.77 9.03
C ARG A 253 32.96 10.88 9.86
N ARG A 254 33.91 11.66 9.40
CA ARG A 254 35.04 12.07 10.25
C ARG A 254 34.51 13.01 11.33
N LYS A 255 34.93 12.80 12.59
CA LYS A 255 34.79 13.85 13.61
C LYS A 255 35.48 15.09 13.02
N ARG A 256 34.75 16.13 12.67
CA ARG A 256 35.35 17.45 12.52
C ARG A 256 35.91 17.73 13.91
N LEU A 257 37.26 17.74 14.06
CA LEU A 257 37.90 18.40 15.16
C LEU A 257 37.34 19.83 15.08
N SER A 258 36.62 20.24 16.11
CA SER A 258 36.10 21.60 16.24
C SER A 258 37.31 22.53 16.17
N VAL A 259 37.53 23.11 14.98
CA VAL A 259 38.34 24.33 14.91
C VAL A 259 37.57 25.36 15.74
N PRO A 260 38.15 25.96 16.76
CA PRO A 260 37.46 26.96 17.55
C PRO A 260 36.99 28.04 16.56
N MET A 261 35.69 28.35 16.59
CA MET A 261 35.15 29.47 15.81
C MET A 261 35.93 30.72 16.26
N MET A 262 36.81 31.19 15.39
CA MET A 262 37.26 32.60 15.48
C MET A 262 36.00 33.43 15.44
N GLN A 263 35.78 34.16 16.53
CA GLN A 263 34.72 35.14 16.65
C GLN A 263 34.77 36.05 15.41
N PRO A 264 33.64 36.41 14.81
CA PRO A 264 33.66 37.38 13.72
C PRO A 264 34.26 38.69 14.24
N VAL A 265 35.37 39.04 13.66
CA VAL A 265 35.97 40.38 13.87
C VAL A 265 34.94 41.37 13.31
N THR A 266 34.32 42.14 14.17
CA THR A 266 33.50 43.27 13.81
C THR A 266 34.32 44.21 12.91
N PRO A 267 33.89 44.51 11.67
CA PRO A 267 34.59 45.51 10.87
C PRO A 267 34.36 46.86 11.53
N ALA A 268 35.47 47.51 11.91
CA ALA A 268 35.46 48.89 12.32
C ALA A 268 34.84 49.76 11.22
N SER A 269 33.92 50.60 11.63
CA SER A 269 33.28 51.64 10.84
C SER A 269 34.32 52.55 10.23
N THR A 270 34.53 52.46 8.91
CA THR A 270 35.15 53.49 8.13
C THR A 270 34.13 54.01 7.14
N ALA A 271 33.59 55.17 7.48
CA ALA A 271 32.76 55.97 6.60
C ALA A 271 33.62 56.44 5.41
N MET A 272 33.26 55.99 4.21
CA MET A 272 33.68 56.66 2.98
C MET A 272 32.45 56.87 2.10
N SER A 273 32.29 58.18 1.85
CA SER A 273 31.26 58.85 1.07
C SER A 273 31.03 58.30 -0.33
N ARG A 274 29.76 58.15 -0.68
CA ARG A 274 29.27 57.96 -2.04
C ARG A 274 29.50 59.16 -2.91
N PRO A 275 29.88 59.05 -4.18
CA PRO A 275 29.49 59.98 -5.21
C PRO A 275 28.17 59.62 -5.85
N SER A 276 27.31 60.60 -5.92
CA SER A 276 26.06 60.63 -6.67
C SER A 276 26.32 60.58 -8.18
N SER A 277 25.63 59.74 -8.93
CA SER A 277 25.43 59.92 -10.37
C SER A 277 23.99 59.61 -10.73
N GLN A 278 23.36 60.61 -11.06
CA GLN A 278 22.20 61.02 -11.84
C GLN A 278 21.45 59.93 -12.61
N ALA A 279 20.14 59.97 -12.37
CA ALA A 279 19.11 59.34 -13.15
C ALA A 279 18.99 59.97 -14.56
N SER A 280 18.71 59.19 -15.57
CA SER A 280 18.11 59.62 -16.82
C SER A 280 16.97 58.72 -17.23
N PRO A 281 15.92 59.30 -17.89
CA PRO A 281 14.56 58.75 -17.79
C PRO A 281 14.18 57.75 -18.86
N ALA A 282 13.15 56.96 -18.55
CA ALA A 282 12.52 56.00 -19.43
C ALA A 282 11.77 56.62 -20.62
N PRO A 283 11.69 55.98 -21.76
CA PRO A 283 10.68 56.27 -22.78
C PRO A 283 9.39 55.47 -22.54
N LYS A 284 8.28 56.21 -22.68
CA LYS A 284 6.90 55.71 -22.61
C LYS A 284 6.50 54.95 -23.86
N ALA A 285 5.76 53.89 -23.61
CA ALA A 285 4.57 53.35 -24.28
C ALA A 285 4.38 53.49 -25.78
N ALA A 286 4.13 52.38 -26.44
CA ALA A 286 3.16 52.27 -27.52
C ALA A 286 2.65 50.84 -27.69
N GLY A 287 1.31 50.71 -27.81
CA GLY A 287 0.66 49.72 -28.65
C GLY A 287 0.28 48.39 -28.02
N LYS A 288 -0.96 48.25 -27.56
CA LYS A 288 -1.66 46.97 -27.54
C LYS A 288 -1.86 46.48 -28.98
N PRO A 289 -1.68 45.19 -29.28
CA PRO A 289 -2.41 44.56 -30.36
C PRO A 289 -3.61 43.75 -29.82
N GLU A 290 -4.70 43.90 -30.55
CA GLU A 290 -5.97 43.22 -30.43
C GLU A 290 -5.89 41.71 -30.47
N LYS A 291 -6.86 41.07 -29.81
CA LYS A 291 -7.19 39.65 -29.91
C LYS A 291 -7.70 39.31 -31.30
N PRO A 292 -7.24 38.23 -31.92
CA PRO A 292 -8.03 37.54 -32.93
C PRO A 292 -9.00 36.56 -32.25
N GLN A 293 -10.19 36.54 -32.77
CA GLN A 293 -11.35 35.71 -32.42
C GLN A 293 -11.08 34.21 -32.66
N ALA A 294 -11.80 33.42 -31.89
CA ALA A 294 -11.80 31.97 -31.89
C ALA A 294 -12.14 31.37 -33.27
N GLU A 295 -11.26 30.50 -33.73
CA GLU A 295 -11.65 29.42 -34.62
C GLU A 295 -11.67 28.11 -33.83
N SER A 296 -12.74 27.36 -34.02
CA SER A 296 -13.04 26.06 -33.45
C SER A 296 -12.04 25.01 -33.94
N GLY A 297 -10.94 24.87 -33.23
CA GLY A 297 -9.98 23.80 -33.43
C GLY A 297 -10.08 22.82 -32.28
N VAL A 298 -10.24 21.53 -32.60
CA VAL A 298 -10.15 20.39 -31.72
C VAL A 298 -9.03 20.60 -30.70
N ALA A 299 -9.38 20.75 -29.42
CA ALA A 299 -8.43 20.94 -28.35
C ALA A 299 -7.52 19.71 -28.26
N LEU A 300 -6.30 19.86 -28.76
CA LEU A 300 -5.20 18.92 -28.53
C LEU A 300 -4.97 18.84 -27.02
N LEU A 301 -5.38 17.72 -26.43
CA LEU A 301 -5.18 17.38 -25.02
C LEU A 301 -3.70 17.65 -24.66
N ASP A 302 -3.49 18.55 -23.71
CA ASP A 302 -2.15 18.82 -23.19
C ASP A 302 -1.55 17.51 -22.66
N ARG A 303 -0.27 17.27 -22.93
CA ARG A 303 0.47 16.05 -22.49
C ARG A 303 0.30 15.74 -20.99
N ARG A 304 -0.11 16.72 -20.19
CA ARG A 304 -0.46 16.54 -18.77
C ARG A 304 -1.78 15.80 -18.57
N GLN A 305 -2.74 16.06 -19.45
CA GLN A 305 -4.04 15.38 -19.44
C GLN A 305 -3.92 13.99 -20.03
N PHE A 306 -2.99 13.78 -21.00
CA PHE A 306 -2.79 12.49 -21.65
C PHE A 306 -2.31 11.40 -20.69
N PHE A 307 -1.37 11.68 -19.77
CA PHE A 307 -0.91 10.67 -18.78
C PHE A 307 -1.90 10.44 -17.64
N ALA A 308 -2.57 11.49 -17.15
CA ALA A 308 -3.64 11.34 -16.16
C ALA A 308 -4.87 10.66 -16.77
N THR A 309 -5.24 11.05 -17.99
CA THR A 309 -6.36 10.48 -18.73
C THR A 309 -6.02 9.07 -19.26
N GLY A 310 -4.77 8.82 -19.66
CA GLY A 310 -4.32 7.52 -20.14
C GLY A 310 -4.40 6.42 -19.08
N LEU A 311 -4.01 6.71 -17.83
CA LEU A 311 -4.15 5.74 -16.72
C LEU A 311 -5.63 5.49 -16.37
N VAL A 312 -6.46 6.54 -16.39
CA VAL A 312 -7.90 6.44 -16.16
C VAL A 312 -8.59 5.74 -17.34
N ILE A 313 -8.22 6.06 -18.58
CA ILE A 313 -8.80 5.44 -19.79
C ILE A 313 -8.39 3.97 -19.87
N ALA A 314 -7.15 3.60 -19.52
CA ALA A 314 -6.71 2.19 -19.48
C ALA A 314 -7.43 1.37 -18.39
N ALA A 315 -7.79 2.00 -17.26
CA ALA A 315 -8.52 1.36 -16.19
C ALA A 315 -10.03 1.28 -16.42
N THR A 316 -10.61 2.21 -17.20
CA THR A 316 -12.07 2.32 -17.42
C THR A 316 -12.71 1.05 -17.99
N PRO A 317 -12.19 0.39 -19.03
CA PRO A 317 -12.78 -0.84 -19.55
C PRO A 317 -12.70 -2.02 -18.57
N ALA A 318 -11.61 -2.14 -17.80
CA ALA A 318 -11.49 -3.15 -16.76
C ALA A 318 -12.49 -2.92 -15.63
N ILE A 319 -12.66 -1.68 -15.19
CA ILE A 319 -13.65 -1.26 -14.18
C ILE A 319 -15.06 -1.50 -14.69
N ALA A 320 -15.34 -1.17 -15.97
CA ALA A 320 -16.65 -1.41 -16.59
C ALA A 320 -16.95 -2.92 -16.73
N ALA A 321 -15.98 -3.74 -17.09
CA ALA A 321 -16.11 -5.20 -17.14
C ALA A 321 -16.38 -5.78 -15.74
N ALA A 322 -15.62 -5.34 -14.72
CA ALA A 322 -15.84 -5.72 -13.33
C ALA A 322 -17.23 -5.33 -12.82
N SER A 323 -17.70 -4.12 -13.17
CA SER A 323 -19.02 -3.65 -12.76
C SER A 323 -20.17 -4.43 -13.41
N ARG A 324 -20.03 -4.83 -14.69
CA ARG A 324 -21.02 -5.71 -15.38
C ARG A 324 -21.06 -7.10 -14.78
N GLN A 325 -19.91 -7.69 -14.47
CA GLN A 325 -19.82 -9.00 -13.84
C GLN A 325 -20.39 -8.98 -12.41
N ARG A 326 -20.12 -7.91 -11.66
CA ARG A 326 -20.70 -7.68 -10.34
C ARG A 326 -22.23 -7.53 -10.42
N LYS A 327 -22.78 -6.75 -11.35
CA LYS A 327 -24.23 -6.63 -11.53
C LYS A 327 -24.89 -7.97 -11.85
N ARG A 328 -24.23 -8.85 -12.63
CA ARG A 328 -24.69 -10.23 -12.86
C ARG A 328 -24.68 -11.06 -11.57
N ILE A 329 -23.61 -10.98 -10.79
CA ILE A 329 -23.50 -11.69 -9.51
C ILE A 329 -24.52 -11.13 -8.52
N GLU A 330 -24.65 -9.81 -8.41
CA GLU A 330 -25.63 -9.14 -7.55
C GLU A 330 -27.08 -9.48 -7.96
N ALA A 331 -27.40 -9.57 -9.26
CA ALA A 331 -28.72 -9.98 -9.72
C ALA A 331 -29.04 -11.45 -9.37
N ILE A 332 -28.03 -12.32 -9.32
CA ILE A 332 -28.18 -13.73 -8.89
C ILE A 332 -28.26 -13.81 -7.35
N THR A 333 -27.48 -13.01 -6.64
CA THR A 333 -27.43 -12.97 -5.15
C THR A 333 -28.53 -12.13 -4.54
N ALA A 334 -29.05 -11.11 -5.23
CA ALA A 334 -30.17 -10.27 -4.76
C ALA A 334 -31.46 -11.07 -4.48
N LYS A 335 -31.61 -12.22 -5.12
CA LYS A 335 -32.72 -13.16 -4.84
C LYS A 335 -32.48 -14.05 -3.61
N ARG A 336 -31.24 -14.04 -3.05
CA ARG A 336 -30.85 -14.96 -1.96
C ARG A 336 -30.08 -14.20 -0.90
N ARG A 337 -30.75 -13.83 0.16
CA ARG A 337 -30.08 -13.15 1.30
C ARG A 337 -29.29 -14.17 2.13
N PRO A 338 -28.12 -13.82 2.67
CA PRO A 338 -27.43 -14.63 3.67
C PRO A 338 -28.28 -14.71 4.96
N LEU A 339 -27.99 -15.69 5.80
CA LEU A 339 -28.54 -15.71 7.17
C LEU A 339 -28.00 -14.51 7.94
N GLU A 340 -28.89 -13.90 8.76
CA GLU A 340 -28.52 -12.81 9.62
C GLU A 340 -27.80 -13.28 10.89
N GLY A 341 -27.04 -12.40 11.54
CA GLY A 341 -26.36 -12.71 12.79
C GLY A 341 -25.09 -13.56 12.69
N LEU A 342 -24.62 -13.88 11.46
CA LEU A 342 -23.39 -14.65 11.29
C LEU A 342 -22.16 -13.78 11.56
N LYS A 343 -21.21 -14.32 12.34
CA LYS A 343 -19.89 -13.70 12.53
C LYS A 343 -19.05 -13.80 11.25
N PRO A 344 -18.25 -12.78 10.91
CA PRO A 344 -17.40 -12.83 9.73
C PRO A 344 -16.39 -13.97 9.81
N VAL A 345 -16.19 -14.66 8.70
CA VAL A 345 -15.21 -15.75 8.60
C VAL A 345 -13.90 -15.16 8.09
N VAL A 346 -12.81 -15.42 8.80
CA VAL A 346 -11.45 -14.97 8.43
C VAL A 346 -10.63 -16.13 7.82
N PRO A 347 -9.54 -15.85 7.09
CA PRO A 347 -8.73 -16.88 6.42
C PRO A 347 -8.22 -17.97 7.37
N PRO A 348 -7.93 -19.18 6.83
CA PRO A 348 -7.28 -20.27 7.58
C PRO A 348 -5.84 -19.90 7.98
N GLY A 349 -5.25 -20.67 8.89
CA GLY A 349 -3.87 -20.50 9.34
C GLY A 349 -3.69 -19.46 10.46
N ARG A 350 -4.75 -18.84 10.95
CA ARG A 350 -4.67 -17.95 12.10
C ARG A 350 -4.45 -18.73 13.41
N ARG A 351 -3.62 -18.20 14.30
CA ARG A 351 -3.46 -18.77 15.65
C ARG A 351 -4.67 -18.44 16.56
N SER A 352 -5.16 -17.22 16.47
CA SER A 352 -6.40 -16.74 17.10
C SER A 352 -6.90 -15.52 16.33
N LEU A 353 -8.16 -15.12 16.53
CA LEU A 353 -8.70 -13.92 15.90
C LEU A 353 -7.92 -12.67 16.36
N GLY A 354 -7.63 -12.53 17.64
CA GLY A 354 -6.85 -11.39 18.17
C GLY A 354 -5.45 -11.31 17.56
N ASN A 355 -4.73 -12.44 17.48
CA ASN A 355 -3.39 -12.48 16.85
C ASN A 355 -3.46 -12.09 15.37
N PHE A 356 -4.47 -12.58 14.66
CA PHE A 356 -4.70 -12.22 13.25
C PHE A 356 -4.95 -10.71 13.08
N LEU A 357 -5.84 -10.14 13.89
CA LEU A 357 -6.15 -8.70 13.83
C LEU A 357 -4.97 -7.80 14.17
N GLN A 358 -4.09 -8.22 15.07
CA GLN A 358 -2.89 -7.46 15.44
C GLN A 358 -1.79 -7.54 14.38
N LYS A 359 -1.62 -8.69 13.73
CA LYS A 359 -0.54 -8.92 12.78
C LYS A 359 -0.90 -8.62 11.33
N CYS A 360 -2.17 -8.59 10.98
CA CYS A 360 -2.60 -8.32 9.61
C CYS A 360 -2.45 -6.82 9.28
N THR A 361 -1.83 -6.51 8.16
CA THR A 361 -1.66 -5.14 7.65
C THR A 361 -2.64 -4.78 6.54
N GLY A 362 -3.53 -5.68 6.16
CA GLY A 362 -4.44 -5.44 5.04
C GLY A 362 -3.72 -5.16 3.72
N CYS A 363 -2.55 -5.77 3.49
CA CYS A 363 -1.75 -5.55 2.29
C CYS A 363 -2.38 -6.12 1.00
N GLY A 364 -3.39 -6.98 1.13
CA GLY A 364 -4.12 -7.55 0.00
C GLY A 364 -3.43 -8.73 -0.71
N LEU A 365 -2.25 -9.19 -0.27
CA LEU A 365 -1.52 -10.26 -0.96
C LEU A 365 -2.31 -11.58 -0.97
N CYS A 366 -2.88 -11.99 0.16
CA CYS A 366 -3.74 -13.18 0.24
C CYS A 366 -5.03 -13.05 -0.60
N VAL A 367 -5.56 -11.83 -0.73
CA VAL A 367 -6.73 -11.53 -1.58
C VAL A 367 -6.36 -11.69 -3.06
N ALA A 368 -5.22 -11.13 -3.47
CA ALA A 368 -4.71 -11.23 -4.84
C ALA A 368 -4.49 -12.69 -5.28
N HIS A 369 -3.93 -13.52 -4.40
CA HIS A 369 -3.59 -14.91 -4.69
C HIS A 369 -4.71 -15.94 -4.41
N CYS A 370 -5.90 -15.50 -3.99
CA CYS A 370 -7.01 -16.42 -3.75
C CYS A 370 -7.61 -16.96 -5.07
N PRO A 371 -7.41 -18.25 -5.41
CA PRO A 371 -7.87 -18.79 -6.69
C PRO A 371 -9.40 -18.96 -6.75
N ALA A 372 -10.05 -18.97 -5.59
CA ALA A 372 -11.50 -19.00 -5.48
C ALA A 372 -12.12 -17.61 -5.46
N LYS A 373 -11.29 -16.54 -5.35
CA LYS A 373 -11.73 -15.15 -5.21
C LYS A 373 -12.76 -14.95 -4.07
N VAL A 374 -12.64 -15.77 -3.02
CA VAL A 374 -13.52 -15.72 -1.84
C VAL A 374 -13.05 -14.72 -0.80
N LEU A 375 -11.76 -14.39 -0.79
CA LEU A 375 -11.19 -13.39 0.13
C LEU A 375 -11.47 -11.98 -0.38
N ARG A 376 -11.99 -11.15 0.52
CA ARG A 376 -12.28 -9.74 0.27
C ARG A 376 -11.81 -8.87 1.42
N PRO A 377 -11.33 -7.64 1.15
CA PRO A 377 -11.08 -6.68 2.22
C PRO A 377 -12.36 -6.34 2.97
N SER A 378 -12.32 -6.37 4.29
CA SER A 378 -13.44 -6.01 5.16
C SER A 378 -13.84 -4.54 4.97
N ALA A 379 -15.14 -4.30 4.83
CA ALA A 379 -15.72 -2.97 4.79
C ALA A 379 -16.30 -2.53 6.16
N GLY A 380 -15.89 -3.19 7.24
CA GLY A 380 -16.36 -2.93 8.59
C GLY A 380 -16.90 -4.16 9.34
N GLN A 381 -16.95 -5.34 8.67
CA GLN A 381 -17.44 -6.59 9.30
C GLN A 381 -16.63 -6.99 10.54
N LEU A 382 -15.35 -6.63 10.60
CA LEU A 382 -14.44 -6.83 11.75
C LEU A 382 -14.32 -5.60 12.65
N GLY A 383 -15.24 -4.64 12.51
CA GLY A 383 -15.18 -3.33 13.16
C GLY A 383 -14.33 -2.33 12.40
N ILE A 384 -14.53 -1.03 12.68
CA ILE A 384 -13.85 0.08 11.97
C ILE A 384 -12.33 0.01 12.20
N ALA A 385 -11.88 -0.39 13.38
CA ALA A 385 -10.46 -0.51 13.73
C ALA A 385 -9.70 -1.53 12.87
N ASN A 386 -10.40 -2.51 12.28
CA ASN A 386 -9.85 -3.61 11.50
C ASN A 386 -10.37 -3.63 10.06
N MET A 387 -10.71 -2.46 9.54
CA MET A 387 -11.08 -2.33 8.12
C MET A 387 -9.92 -2.77 7.23
N LEU A 388 -10.26 -3.26 6.04
CA LEU A 388 -9.33 -3.77 5.02
C LEU A 388 -8.66 -5.11 5.37
N HIS A 389 -8.90 -5.70 6.55
CA HIS A 389 -8.46 -7.06 6.82
C HIS A 389 -9.27 -8.06 5.98
N PRO A 390 -8.66 -9.15 5.47
CA PRO A 390 -9.36 -10.10 4.62
C PRO A 390 -10.42 -10.89 5.39
N VAL A 391 -11.60 -11.00 4.79
CA VAL A 391 -12.72 -11.85 5.22
C VAL A 391 -13.17 -12.71 4.06
N LEU A 392 -13.82 -13.85 4.34
CA LEU A 392 -14.39 -14.71 3.32
C LEU A 392 -15.82 -14.24 2.96
N ASP A 393 -16.06 -13.98 1.69
CA ASP A 393 -17.38 -13.75 1.12
C ASP A 393 -17.95 -15.08 0.62
N LEU A 394 -18.61 -15.81 1.52
CA LEU A 394 -19.14 -17.14 1.28
C LEU A 394 -20.44 -17.15 0.45
N ASP A 395 -20.96 -15.98 0.12
CA ASP A 395 -22.09 -15.86 -0.80
C ASP A 395 -21.64 -15.77 -2.25
N ALA A 396 -20.47 -15.19 -2.50
CA ALA A 396 -19.89 -15.08 -3.82
C ALA A 396 -19.08 -16.32 -4.23
N SER A 397 -18.45 -17.03 -3.27
CA SER A 397 -17.62 -18.20 -3.52
C SER A 397 -17.40 -19.00 -2.22
N TYR A 398 -16.50 -19.97 -2.23
CA TYR A 398 -16.18 -20.78 -1.05
C TYR A 398 -14.68 -21.09 -0.99
N CYS A 399 -14.16 -21.39 0.21
CA CYS A 399 -12.77 -21.75 0.40
C CYS A 399 -12.51 -23.17 -0.12
N ARG A 400 -11.59 -23.32 -1.09
CA ARG A 400 -11.24 -24.62 -1.66
C ARG A 400 -10.57 -25.51 -0.61
N TYR A 401 -10.93 -26.78 -0.57
CA TYR A 401 -10.49 -27.75 0.44
C TYR A 401 -8.98 -27.96 0.46
N ASN A 402 -8.36 -28.14 -0.71
CA ASN A 402 -6.92 -28.44 -0.86
C ASN A 402 -6.06 -27.18 -1.09
N CYS A 403 -6.54 -25.96 -0.75
CA CYS A 403 -5.83 -24.74 -1.08
C CYS A 403 -5.27 -24.07 0.18
N THR A 404 -3.96 -23.82 0.19
CA THR A 404 -3.21 -23.15 1.27
C THR A 404 -2.64 -21.78 0.88
N ARG A 405 -2.81 -21.32 -0.36
CA ARG A 405 -2.12 -20.14 -0.93
C ARG A 405 -2.14 -18.89 -0.06
N CYS A 406 -3.25 -18.60 0.62
CA CYS A 406 -3.34 -17.41 1.48
C CYS A 406 -2.41 -17.48 2.69
N THR A 407 -2.12 -18.69 3.19
CA THR A 407 -1.20 -18.92 4.31
C THR A 407 0.25 -18.85 3.86
N ASP A 408 0.55 -19.35 2.66
CA ASP A 408 1.90 -19.42 2.11
C ASP A 408 2.47 -18.05 1.76
N VAL A 409 1.60 -17.11 1.32
CA VAL A 409 2.04 -15.77 0.90
C VAL A 409 1.98 -14.71 2.00
N CYS A 410 1.57 -15.04 3.22
CA CYS A 410 1.40 -14.04 4.29
C CYS A 410 2.74 -13.59 4.90
N PRO A 411 3.20 -12.33 4.68
CA PRO A 411 4.54 -11.91 5.10
C PRO A 411 4.64 -11.53 6.57
N THR A 412 3.50 -11.30 7.25
CA THR A 412 3.48 -10.82 8.64
C THR A 412 3.33 -11.94 9.66
N GLY A 413 3.11 -13.18 9.21
CA GLY A 413 2.77 -14.30 10.10
C GLY A 413 1.42 -14.14 10.80
N ALA A 414 0.53 -13.30 10.25
CA ALA A 414 -0.87 -13.26 10.66
C ALA A 414 -1.60 -14.56 10.31
N LEU A 415 -1.19 -15.18 9.20
CA LEU A 415 -1.55 -16.53 8.78
C LEU A 415 -0.28 -17.37 8.78
N THR A 416 -0.27 -18.47 9.50
CA THR A 416 0.83 -19.44 9.52
C THR A 416 0.68 -20.37 8.30
N PRO A 417 1.74 -20.68 7.58
CA PRO A 417 1.70 -21.69 6.52
C PRO A 417 1.10 -23.01 7.03
N LEU A 418 0.25 -23.61 6.23
CA LEU A 418 -0.40 -24.88 6.52
C LEU A 418 -0.07 -25.89 5.42
N SER A 419 0.20 -27.13 5.80
CA SER A 419 0.15 -28.24 4.84
C SER A 419 -1.28 -28.51 4.39
N THR A 420 -1.44 -29.30 3.32
CA THR A 420 -2.78 -29.69 2.84
C THR A 420 -3.53 -30.49 3.89
N GLU A 421 -2.84 -31.39 4.61
CA GLU A 421 -3.40 -32.22 5.69
C GLU A 421 -3.88 -31.34 6.86
N GLU A 422 -3.04 -30.41 7.33
CA GLU A 422 -3.42 -29.47 8.37
C GLU A 422 -4.61 -28.61 7.95
N LYS A 423 -4.66 -28.18 6.68
CA LYS A 423 -5.79 -27.42 6.15
C LYS A 423 -7.10 -28.20 6.17
N HIS A 424 -7.08 -29.51 6.00
CA HIS A 424 -8.25 -30.37 6.00
C HIS A 424 -8.93 -30.46 7.37
N ILE A 425 -8.19 -30.28 8.44
CA ILE A 425 -8.70 -30.29 9.82
C ILE A 425 -8.83 -28.88 10.41
N PHE A 426 -8.31 -27.84 9.73
CA PHE A 426 -8.34 -26.48 10.23
C PHE A 426 -9.74 -25.86 10.17
N VAL A 427 -10.31 -25.54 11.32
CA VAL A 427 -11.65 -24.95 11.45
C VAL A 427 -11.61 -23.45 11.29
N ILE A 428 -12.22 -22.92 10.24
CA ILE A 428 -12.33 -21.47 9.99
C ILE A 428 -13.68 -20.89 10.44
N GLY A 429 -14.68 -21.75 10.54
CA GLY A 429 -16.03 -21.41 10.94
C GLY A 429 -16.87 -22.67 11.16
N LYS A 430 -18.10 -22.52 11.58
CA LYS A 430 -19.07 -23.61 11.72
C LYS A 430 -20.33 -23.27 10.95
N ALA A 431 -20.85 -24.26 10.22
CA ALA A 431 -22.10 -24.09 9.50
C ALA A 431 -23.28 -24.33 10.44
N SER A 432 -24.33 -23.53 10.29
CA SER A 432 -25.62 -23.70 10.95
C SER A 432 -26.75 -23.74 9.92
N VAL A 433 -27.82 -24.47 10.24
CA VAL A 433 -29.00 -24.61 9.37
C VAL A 433 -30.20 -23.98 10.04
N GLU A 434 -30.85 -23.06 9.31
CA GLU A 434 -32.15 -22.53 9.69
C GLU A 434 -33.25 -23.43 9.08
N SER A 435 -33.91 -24.20 9.94
CA SER A 435 -34.89 -25.21 9.51
C SER A 435 -36.08 -24.59 8.79
N ALA A 436 -36.51 -23.39 9.16
CA ALA A 436 -37.64 -22.70 8.54
C ALA A 436 -37.42 -22.43 7.04
N ASN A 437 -36.17 -22.19 6.64
CA ASN A 437 -35.78 -21.86 5.27
C ASN A 437 -35.34 -23.09 4.44
N CYS A 438 -35.15 -24.27 5.10
CA CYS A 438 -34.62 -25.43 4.42
C CYS A 438 -35.69 -26.15 3.56
N ILE A 439 -35.42 -26.24 2.26
CA ILE A 439 -36.32 -26.89 1.27
C ILE A 439 -35.97 -28.35 1.04
N GLY A 440 -35.06 -28.95 1.80
CA GLY A 440 -34.72 -30.37 1.71
C GLY A 440 -34.03 -30.85 0.43
N CYS A 441 -33.43 -29.95 -0.36
CA CYS A 441 -32.89 -30.30 -1.69
C CYS A 441 -31.60 -31.15 -1.67
N GLY A 442 -30.90 -31.29 -0.53
CA GLY A 442 -29.70 -32.13 -0.37
C GLY A 442 -28.45 -31.65 -1.10
N LEU A 443 -28.45 -30.46 -1.74
CA LEU A 443 -27.28 -29.93 -2.47
C LEU A 443 -26.09 -29.70 -1.56
N CYS A 444 -26.31 -29.22 -0.33
CA CYS A 444 -25.27 -28.99 0.67
C CYS A 444 -24.58 -30.30 1.10
N VAL A 445 -25.31 -31.41 1.20
CA VAL A 445 -24.77 -32.76 1.49
C VAL A 445 -23.79 -33.19 0.39
N ARG A 446 -24.22 -33.11 -0.86
CA ARG A 446 -23.40 -33.49 -2.03
C ARG A 446 -22.16 -32.60 -2.22
N ARG A 447 -22.20 -31.35 -1.74
CA ARG A 447 -21.12 -30.40 -1.92
C ARG A 447 -20.11 -30.36 -0.77
N CYS A 448 -20.46 -30.97 0.37
CA CYS A 448 -19.59 -30.97 1.54
C CYS A 448 -18.34 -31.85 1.32
N PRO A 449 -17.10 -31.29 1.33
CA PRO A 449 -15.89 -32.09 1.08
C PRO A 449 -15.55 -33.02 2.25
N ARG A 450 -16.08 -32.73 3.47
CA ARG A 450 -15.86 -33.53 4.67
C ARG A 450 -16.99 -34.50 4.97
N GLY A 451 -18.09 -34.49 4.21
CA GLY A 451 -19.26 -35.28 4.53
C GLY A 451 -19.99 -34.85 5.83
N ALA A 452 -19.68 -33.67 6.35
CA ALA A 452 -20.21 -33.16 7.62
C ALA A 452 -21.72 -32.84 7.60
N ILE A 453 -22.44 -33.09 6.51
CA ILE A 453 -23.86 -32.74 6.39
C ILE A 453 -24.65 -33.95 5.99
N SER A 454 -25.68 -34.23 6.75
CA SER A 454 -26.64 -35.32 6.48
C SER A 454 -28.08 -34.80 6.39
N MET A 455 -28.98 -35.55 5.76
CA MET A 455 -30.41 -35.21 5.77
C MET A 455 -31.07 -35.96 6.92
N LYS A 456 -31.80 -35.23 7.76
CA LYS A 456 -32.56 -35.78 8.89
C LYS A 456 -34.04 -35.45 8.75
N ALA A 457 -34.91 -36.26 9.27
CA ALA A 457 -36.33 -35.92 9.36
C ALA A 457 -36.50 -34.65 10.22
N ARG A 458 -37.37 -33.77 9.78
CA ARG A 458 -37.75 -32.56 10.51
C ARG A 458 -38.54 -32.96 11.75
N LYS A 459 -38.24 -32.37 12.88
CA LYS A 459 -39.06 -32.53 14.09
C LYS A 459 -40.38 -31.80 13.91
N ALA A 460 -41.44 -32.31 14.54
CA ALA A 460 -42.81 -31.79 14.38
C ALA A 460 -42.94 -30.31 14.88
N ASP A 461 -42.10 -29.91 15.79
CA ASP A 461 -42.03 -28.53 16.38
C ASP A 461 -41.27 -27.51 15.51
N GLN A 462 -40.58 -27.96 14.46
CA GLN A 462 -39.79 -27.12 13.60
C GLN A 462 -40.58 -26.58 12.40
N PRO A 463 -40.68 -25.27 12.17
CA PRO A 463 -41.37 -24.72 10.99
C PRO A 463 -40.58 -25.00 9.71
N GLY A 464 -41.30 -25.10 8.58
CA GLY A 464 -40.68 -25.13 7.26
C GLY A 464 -41.38 -26.03 6.23
N PRO A 465 -40.99 -25.89 4.95
CA PRO A 465 -41.71 -26.46 3.81
C PRO A 465 -41.38 -27.95 3.52
N SER A 466 -40.36 -28.51 4.14
CA SER A 466 -39.88 -29.85 3.80
C SER A 466 -39.88 -30.81 4.97
N VAL A 467 -40.15 -32.11 4.72
CA VAL A 467 -40.08 -33.18 5.69
C VAL A 467 -38.62 -33.51 6.10
N LEU A 468 -37.68 -33.32 5.17
CA LEU A 468 -36.26 -33.57 5.40
C LEU A 468 -35.52 -32.22 5.50
N ILE A 469 -34.62 -32.08 6.48
CA ILE A 469 -33.76 -30.93 6.65
C ILE A 469 -32.27 -31.32 6.71
N ALA A 470 -31.40 -30.42 6.27
CA ALA A 470 -29.97 -30.62 6.43
C ALA A 470 -29.59 -30.49 7.92
N SER A 471 -28.77 -31.43 8.39
CA SER A 471 -28.17 -31.41 9.74
C SER A 471 -26.65 -31.38 9.59
N VAL A 472 -25.99 -30.47 10.29
CA VAL A 472 -24.52 -30.31 10.24
C VAL A 472 -23.92 -31.01 11.45
N ASP A 473 -22.91 -31.83 11.19
CA ASP A 473 -22.02 -32.32 12.23
C ASP A 473 -20.96 -31.26 12.50
N SER A 474 -20.99 -30.71 13.73
CA SER A 474 -20.09 -29.63 14.13
C SER A 474 -18.64 -30.07 14.21
N ASP A 475 -18.37 -31.35 14.51
CA ASP A 475 -17.01 -31.85 14.72
C ASP A 475 -16.28 -32.08 13.41
N GLU A 476 -17.03 -32.52 12.40
CA GLU A 476 -16.49 -32.68 11.05
C GLU A 476 -16.48 -31.38 10.21
N CYS A 477 -17.27 -30.36 10.62
CA CYS A 477 -17.41 -29.14 9.84
C CYS A 477 -16.19 -28.20 10.00
N ILE A 478 -15.50 -27.89 8.90
CA ILE A 478 -14.36 -26.97 8.84
C ILE A 478 -14.74 -25.53 8.49
N GLY A 479 -16.02 -25.26 8.12
CA GLY A 479 -16.50 -23.92 7.81
C GLY A 479 -16.09 -23.38 6.43
N CYS A 480 -15.79 -24.23 5.45
CA CYS A 480 -15.31 -23.82 4.12
C CYS A 480 -16.32 -23.00 3.30
N GLY A 481 -17.60 -23.03 3.65
CA GLY A 481 -18.67 -22.26 3.01
C GLY A 481 -19.24 -22.86 1.72
N ALA A 482 -18.82 -24.05 1.30
CA ALA A 482 -19.33 -24.69 0.08
C ALA A 482 -20.85 -24.94 0.13
N CYS A 483 -21.37 -25.26 1.32
CA CYS A 483 -22.79 -25.44 1.58
C CYS A 483 -23.59 -24.12 1.51
N GLN A 484 -23.06 -23.04 2.06
CA GLN A 484 -23.68 -21.72 1.98
C GLN A 484 -23.73 -21.21 0.53
N TYR A 485 -22.62 -21.36 -0.20
CA TYR A 485 -22.52 -20.93 -1.59
C TYR A 485 -23.56 -21.62 -2.49
N ILE A 486 -23.73 -22.95 -2.35
CA ILE A 486 -24.59 -23.73 -3.23
C ILE A 486 -26.08 -23.65 -2.83
N CYS A 487 -26.45 -23.19 -1.65
CA CYS A 487 -27.81 -23.20 -1.14
C CYS A 487 -28.78 -22.43 -2.06
N PRO A 488 -29.83 -23.07 -2.59
CA PRO A 488 -30.77 -22.43 -3.51
C PRO A 488 -31.96 -21.76 -2.80
N ALA A 489 -32.11 -21.94 -1.49
CA ALA A 489 -33.23 -21.40 -0.74
C ALA A 489 -33.39 -19.89 -0.92
N THR A 490 -34.63 -19.43 -1.08
CA THR A 490 -35.03 -18.04 -1.26
C THR A 490 -36.23 -17.74 -0.35
N PRO A 491 -36.38 -16.50 0.15
CA PRO A 491 -35.54 -15.32 -0.07
C PRO A 491 -34.25 -15.32 0.77
N VAL A 492 -34.19 -16.15 1.80
CA VAL A 492 -33.03 -16.29 2.72
C VAL A 492 -32.46 -17.70 2.58
N LYS A 493 -31.12 -17.80 2.53
CA LYS A 493 -30.44 -19.10 2.51
C LYS A 493 -30.74 -19.87 3.80
N ALA A 494 -30.88 -21.19 3.69
CA ALA A 494 -31.17 -22.05 4.81
C ALA A 494 -29.92 -22.48 5.60
N ILE A 495 -28.74 -22.32 5.03
CA ILE A 495 -27.47 -22.69 5.66
C ILE A 495 -26.47 -21.55 5.54
N GLY A 496 -25.81 -21.24 6.63
CA GLY A 496 -24.81 -20.19 6.71
C GLY A 496 -23.63 -20.63 7.57
N VAL A 497 -22.48 -20.01 7.38
CA VAL A 497 -21.26 -20.27 8.14
C VAL A 497 -20.92 -19.07 9.00
N SER A 498 -20.78 -19.28 10.29
CA SER A 498 -20.32 -18.30 11.26
C SER A 498 -18.85 -18.52 11.58
N GLY A 499 -18.09 -17.44 11.64
CA GLY A 499 -16.68 -17.46 12.03
C GLY A 499 -16.51 -17.93 13.48
N THR A 500 -15.44 -18.65 13.76
CA THR A 500 -15.07 -19.08 15.12
C THR A 500 -13.96 -18.17 15.66
N ASP A 501 -14.06 -17.86 16.96
CA ASP A 501 -13.05 -17.08 17.69
C ASP A 501 -11.92 -17.98 18.24
N PHE A 502 -12.04 -19.30 18.09
CA PHE A 502 -11.26 -20.28 18.82
C PHE A 502 -9.95 -20.69 18.16
N ARG A 503 -8.97 -20.93 19.05
CA ARG A 503 -7.89 -21.88 18.87
C ARG A 503 -8.46 -23.30 18.72
N GLN A 504 -7.98 -24.02 17.77
CA GLN A 504 -7.77 -25.46 17.90
C GLN A 504 -6.34 -25.76 17.56
#